data_9e8bb5ebb92d7447947bc6a18d70bbdc
#
_entry.id   9e8bb5ebb92d7447947bc6a18d70bbdc
#
_cell.length_a   1.000
_cell.length_b   1.000
_cell.length_c   1.000
_cell.angle_alpha   90.00
_cell.angle_beta   90.00
_cell.angle_gamma   90.00
#
_symmetry.space_group_name_H-M   'P 1'
#
loop_
_entity.id
_entity.type
_entity.pdbx_description
1 polymer ?
#
loop_
_entity_poly.entity_id
_entity_poly.type
_entity_poly.pdbx_seq_one_letter_code
_entity_poly.pdbx_strand_id
1 'polypeptide(L)'
;MSAPEALDALRAFDLPGAGMATPLEWHGLLANFAAQDPLTALTFIDTIPENERQAALATVLGAWAARDPAAAAAHVETEAGGLGLSPTDAIAGAGVIAGIWARLAPKAAAEWAAALPDDLQEEALPAAIGGMAAADPLAARLFFEGLPGEDARARAVAPLAAQWARTDPSAAGVWASNLSTPEEQAAALAGLTTTWMQHDPGTASQWVKNLEAGAGKDAAIAALVTAKSIRNDPEAALAWARTISDSDVRDSLTADIEQKIRLRDSLP
;
A
#
# COMPACT_ATOMS: atom_id res chain seq x y z
N MET A 1 -14.38 -23.97 -16.59
CA MET A 1 -13.62 -23.68 -17.83
C MET A 1 -12.21 -24.21 -17.62
N SER A 2 -11.71 -25.04 -18.52
CA SER A 2 -10.33 -25.55 -18.48
C SER A 2 -9.32 -24.46 -18.92
N ALA A 3 -8.03 -24.65 -18.62
CA ALA A 3 -7.00 -23.68 -19.05
C ALA A 3 -6.98 -23.45 -20.57
N PRO A 4 -7.09 -24.47 -21.44
CA PRO A 4 -7.19 -24.27 -22.88
C PRO A 4 -8.44 -23.49 -23.30
N GLU A 5 -9.61 -23.76 -22.70
CA GLU A 5 -10.83 -23.02 -22.99
C GLU A 5 -10.74 -21.56 -22.56
N ALA A 6 -10.08 -21.29 -21.42
CA ALA A 6 -9.84 -19.93 -20.93
C ALA A 6 -8.88 -19.17 -21.87
N LEU A 7 -7.83 -19.83 -22.35
CA LEU A 7 -6.86 -19.23 -23.27
C LEU A 7 -7.53 -18.95 -24.63
N ASP A 8 -8.34 -19.86 -25.15
CA ASP A 8 -9.06 -19.65 -26.40
C ASP A 8 -10.10 -18.52 -26.27
N ALA A 9 -10.77 -18.43 -25.08
CA ALA A 9 -11.64 -17.31 -24.80
C ALA A 9 -10.89 -16.00 -24.72
N LEU A 10 -9.72 -15.93 -24.06
CA LEU A 10 -8.87 -14.74 -24.02
C LEU A 10 -8.37 -14.31 -25.40
N ARG A 11 -8.03 -15.27 -26.26
CA ARG A 11 -7.63 -14.99 -27.66
C ARG A 11 -8.77 -14.54 -28.54
N ALA A 12 -10.01 -15.00 -28.26
CA ALA A 12 -11.22 -14.59 -28.96
C ALA A 12 -11.72 -13.22 -28.54
N PHE A 13 -11.36 -12.75 -27.35
CA PHE A 13 -11.56 -11.35 -26.99
C PHE A 13 -10.52 -10.52 -27.73
N ASP A 14 -10.98 -9.70 -28.67
CA ASP A 14 -10.18 -8.56 -29.11
C ASP A 14 -9.77 -7.76 -27.86
N LEU A 15 -8.47 -7.46 -27.73
CA LEU A 15 -7.91 -6.74 -26.59
C LEU A 15 -8.74 -5.51 -26.22
N PRO A 16 -8.79 -5.12 -24.94
CA PRO A 16 -9.58 -3.97 -24.48
C PRO A 16 -9.34 -2.74 -25.32
N GLY A 17 -10.39 -2.27 -25.97
CA GLY A 17 -10.36 -1.20 -26.99
C GLY A 17 -11.17 -1.53 -28.23
N ALA A 18 -11.49 -2.77 -28.50
CA ALA A 18 -12.28 -3.21 -29.68
C ALA A 18 -13.77 -3.51 -29.39
N GLY A 19 -14.30 -3.22 -28.23
CA GLY A 19 -15.75 -3.00 -28.05
C GLY A 19 -16.62 -4.19 -27.64
N MET A 20 -16.08 -5.33 -27.16
CA MET A 20 -16.90 -6.51 -26.89
C MET A 20 -16.78 -7.16 -25.50
N ALA A 21 -15.83 -6.76 -24.65
CA ALA A 21 -15.79 -7.17 -23.25
C ALA A 21 -15.53 -5.98 -22.34
N THR A 22 -16.16 -5.99 -21.15
CA THR A 22 -15.78 -5.03 -20.12
C THR A 22 -14.39 -5.40 -19.60
N PRO A 23 -13.55 -4.43 -19.17
CA PRO A 23 -12.25 -4.72 -18.57
C PRO A 23 -12.35 -5.72 -17.40
N LEU A 24 -13.47 -5.71 -16.66
CA LEU A 24 -13.74 -6.61 -15.55
C LEU A 24 -13.89 -8.07 -16.00
N GLU A 25 -14.62 -8.32 -17.11
CA GLU A 25 -14.80 -9.67 -17.65
C GLU A 25 -13.49 -10.25 -18.16
N TRP A 26 -12.68 -9.43 -18.84
CA TRP A 26 -11.37 -9.83 -19.33
C TRP A 26 -10.42 -10.21 -18.19
N HIS A 27 -10.29 -9.37 -17.15
CA HIS A 27 -9.48 -9.68 -15.97
C HIS A 27 -9.98 -10.93 -15.24
N GLY A 28 -11.31 -11.16 -15.21
CA GLY A 28 -11.89 -12.38 -14.63
C GLY A 28 -11.49 -13.65 -15.39
N LEU A 29 -11.47 -13.60 -16.72
CA LEU A 29 -11.00 -14.72 -17.56
C LEU A 29 -9.51 -14.95 -17.38
N LEU A 30 -8.70 -13.89 -17.37
CA LEU A 30 -7.26 -13.99 -17.16
C LEU A 30 -6.93 -14.57 -15.79
N ALA A 31 -7.61 -14.13 -14.73
CA ALA A 31 -7.44 -14.68 -13.38
C ALA A 31 -7.78 -16.17 -13.32
N ASN A 32 -8.88 -16.58 -13.97
CA ASN A 32 -9.28 -18.00 -14.03
C ASN A 32 -8.25 -18.85 -14.78
N PHE A 33 -7.70 -18.34 -15.87
CA PHE A 33 -6.65 -19.01 -16.62
C PHE A 33 -5.36 -19.09 -15.77
N ALA A 34 -4.91 -17.97 -15.19
CA ALA A 34 -3.70 -17.91 -14.38
C ALA A 34 -3.76 -18.81 -13.14
N ALA A 35 -4.94 -18.99 -12.54
CA ALA A 35 -5.13 -19.93 -11.43
C ALA A 35 -4.87 -21.39 -11.82
N GLN A 36 -4.98 -21.74 -13.10
CA GLN A 36 -4.79 -23.10 -13.61
C GLN A 36 -3.40 -23.31 -14.22
N ASP A 37 -2.93 -22.33 -15.00
CA ASP A 37 -1.65 -22.34 -15.70
C ASP A 37 -1.00 -20.95 -15.67
N PRO A 38 -0.37 -20.59 -14.52
CA PRO A 38 0.19 -19.25 -14.34
C PRO A 38 1.36 -18.94 -15.26
N LEU A 39 2.18 -19.94 -15.58
CA LEU A 39 3.36 -19.72 -16.44
C LEU A 39 2.95 -19.40 -17.89
N THR A 40 1.96 -20.12 -18.43
CA THR A 40 1.42 -19.80 -19.76
C THR A 40 0.68 -18.45 -19.72
N ALA A 41 0.00 -18.11 -18.63
CA ALA A 41 -0.65 -16.81 -18.47
C ALA A 41 0.37 -15.67 -18.46
N LEU A 42 1.55 -15.84 -17.87
CA LEU A 42 2.64 -14.85 -17.91
C LEU A 42 3.14 -14.62 -19.34
N THR A 43 3.35 -15.68 -20.13
CA THR A 43 3.76 -15.51 -21.53
C THR A 43 2.73 -14.79 -22.40
N PHE A 44 1.45 -14.86 -22.02
CA PHE A 44 0.39 -14.14 -22.71
C PHE A 44 0.44 -12.62 -22.42
N ILE A 45 0.97 -12.20 -21.27
CA ILE A 45 1.10 -10.78 -20.91
C ILE A 45 1.96 -10.02 -21.89
N ASP A 46 2.97 -10.64 -22.49
CA ASP A 46 3.83 -10.01 -23.50
C ASP A 46 3.08 -9.56 -24.76
N THR A 47 1.90 -10.13 -25.01
CA THR A 47 1.02 -9.78 -26.13
C THR A 47 0.07 -8.61 -25.82
N ILE A 48 0.02 -8.16 -24.57
CA ILE A 48 -0.90 -7.12 -24.09
C ILE A 48 -0.28 -5.73 -24.28
N PRO A 49 -1.09 -4.70 -24.66
CA PRO A 49 -0.62 -3.32 -24.72
C PRO A 49 0.04 -2.86 -23.42
N GLU A 50 1.10 -2.07 -23.52
CA GLU A 50 1.95 -1.68 -22.39
C GLU A 50 1.17 -0.98 -21.26
N ASN A 51 0.19 -0.15 -21.62
CA ASN A 51 -0.67 0.56 -20.66
C ASN A 51 -1.58 -0.36 -19.82
N GLU A 52 -1.78 -1.62 -20.22
CA GLU A 52 -2.62 -2.59 -19.54
C GLU A 52 -1.79 -3.75 -18.92
N ARG A 53 -0.52 -3.86 -19.33
CA ARG A 53 0.36 -4.96 -18.95
C ARG A 53 0.53 -5.08 -17.42
N GLN A 54 0.73 -3.97 -16.72
CA GLN A 54 0.89 -3.99 -15.26
C GLN A 54 -0.35 -4.52 -14.53
N ALA A 55 -1.55 -4.10 -14.96
CA ALA A 55 -2.80 -4.59 -14.36
C ALA A 55 -3.04 -6.08 -14.67
N ALA A 56 -2.67 -6.51 -15.87
CA ALA A 56 -2.73 -7.92 -16.27
C ALA A 56 -1.76 -8.78 -15.45
N LEU A 57 -0.53 -8.32 -15.27
CA LEU A 57 0.48 -8.99 -14.46
C LEU A 57 0.02 -9.12 -13.00
N ALA A 58 -0.49 -8.05 -12.41
CA ALA A 58 -1.05 -8.08 -11.06
C ALA A 58 -2.20 -9.10 -10.95
N THR A 59 -3.03 -9.23 -11.99
CA THR A 59 -4.12 -10.21 -12.06
C THR A 59 -3.57 -11.64 -12.08
N VAL A 60 -2.56 -11.91 -12.89
CA VAL A 60 -1.95 -13.26 -13.01
C VAL A 60 -1.25 -13.65 -11.72
N LEU A 61 -0.36 -12.81 -11.21
CA LEU A 61 0.38 -13.08 -9.97
C LEU A 61 -0.55 -13.18 -8.76
N GLY A 62 -1.59 -12.34 -8.71
CA GLY A 62 -2.61 -12.41 -7.66
C GLY A 62 -3.42 -13.71 -7.69
N ALA A 63 -3.83 -14.17 -8.86
CA ALA A 63 -4.55 -15.44 -9.02
C ALA A 63 -3.66 -16.66 -8.69
N TRP A 64 -2.38 -16.60 -9.08
CA TRP A 64 -1.39 -17.62 -8.71
C TRP A 64 -1.17 -17.65 -7.20
N ALA A 65 -0.87 -16.51 -6.58
CA ALA A 65 -0.63 -16.39 -5.16
C ALA A 65 -1.85 -16.80 -4.30
N ALA A 66 -3.06 -16.60 -4.78
CA ALA A 66 -4.27 -17.06 -4.09
C ALA A 66 -4.37 -18.59 -3.99
N ARG A 67 -3.71 -19.33 -4.90
CA ARG A 67 -3.69 -20.79 -4.94
C ARG A 67 -2.43 -21.39 -4.37
N ASP A 68 -1.28 -20.85 -4.74
CA ASP A 68 0.05 -21.29 -4.31
C ASP A 68 0.96 -20.05 -4.16
N PRO A 69 0.89 -19.37 -3.02
CA PRO A 69 1.68 -18.18 -2.80
C PRO A 69 3.19 -18.45 -2.77
N ALA A 70 3.60 -19.62 -2.30
CA ALA A 70 5.02 -19.99 -2.24
C ALA A 70 5.62 -20.18 -3.63
N ALA A 71 4.89 -20.82 -4.55
CA ALA A 71 5.33 -20.98 -5.93
C ALA A 71 5.38 -19.65 -6.68
N ALA A 72 4.37 -18.77 -6.47
CA ALA A 72 4.37 -17.43 -7.03
C ALA A 72 5.55 -16.58 -6.52
N ALA A 73 5.83 -16.65 -5.23
CA ALA A 73 6.96 -15.99 -4.57
C ALA A 73 8.30 -16.44 -5.14
N ALA A 74 8.54 -17.76 -5.20
CA ALA A 74 9.76 -18.32 -5.76
C ALA A 74 9.99 -17.92 -7.24
N HIS A 75 8.91 -17.79 -8.02
CA HIS A 75 9.01 -17.33 -9.40
C HIS A 75 9.50 -15.89 -9.47
N VAL A 76 8.88 -14.96 -8.70
CA VAL A 76 9.29 -13.55 -8.69
C VAL A 76 10.73 -13.38 -8.21
N GLU A 77 11.15 -14.10 -7.17
CA GLU A 77 12.55 -14.08 -6.71
C GLU A 77 13.54 -14.54 -7.79
N THR A 78 13.18 -15.59 -8.54
CA THR A 78 14.04 -16.14 -9.60
C THR A 78 14.11 -15.21 -10.79
N GLU A 79 13.00 -14.62 -11.20
CA GLU A 79 12.88 -13.77 -12.38
C GLU A 79 13.28 -12.31 -12.15
N ALA A 80 13.33 -11.84 -10.89
CA ALA A 80 13.83 -10.50 -10.55
C ALA A 80 15.29 -10.25 -10.99
N GLY A 81 16.06 -11.31 -11.18
CA GLY A 81 17.43 -11.26 -11.73
C GLY A 81 17.57 -11.88 -13.13
N GLY A 82 16.47 -12.31 -13.76
CA GLY A 82 16.43 -13.09 -14.99
C GLY A 82 15.78 -12.40 -16.18
N LEU A 83 15.35 -13.18 -17.16
CA LEU A 83 14.91 -12.70 -18.47
C LEU A 83 13.37 -12.51 -18.57
N GLY A 84 12.60 -12.75 -17.49
CA GLY A 84 11.14 -12.86 -17.56
C GLY A 84 10.35 -11.65 -17.08
N LEU A 85 10.79 -11.00 -15.99
CA LEU A 85 10.13 -9.82 -15.44
C LEU A 85 11.06 -8.62 -15.43
N SER A 86 10.54 -7.43 -15.78
CA SER A 86 11.30 -6.21 -15.53
C SER A 86 11.49 -6.00 -14.02
N PRO A 87 12.54 -5.29 -13.57
CA PRO A 87 12.71 -4.99 -12.14
C PRO A 87 11.47 -4.33 -11.50
N THR A 88 10.84 -3.41 -12.21
CA THR A 88 9.61 -2.74 -11.75
C THR A 88 8.44 -3.72 -11.61
N ASP A 89 8.29 -4.66 -12.55
CA ASP A 89 7.24 -5.67 -12.52
C ASP A 89 7.49 -6.68 -11.39
N ALA A 90 8.74 -7.05 -11.12
CA ALA A 90 9.11 -7.92 -10.03
C ALA A 90 8.79 -7.28 -8.66
N ILE A 91 9.11 -5.99 -8.48
CA ILE A 91 8.81 -5.23 -7.26
C ILE A 91 7.29 -5.17 -7.04
N ALA A 92 6.53 -4.74 -8.06
CA ALA A 92 5.07 -4.68 -7.99
C ALA A 92 4.46 -6.08 -7.75
N GLY A 93 5.00 -7.11 -8.42
CA GLY A 93 4.59 -8.50 -8.25
C GLY A 93 4.81 -9.02 -6.84
N ALA A 94 5.95 -8.71 -6.24
CA ALA A 94 6.23 -9.07 -4.85
C ALA A 94 5.22 -8.46 -3.88
N GLY A 95 4.83 -7.20 -4.07
CA GLY A 95 3.78 -6.54 -3.30
C GLY A 95 2.40 -7.21 -3.43
N VAL A 96 2.01 -7.57 -4.66
CA VAL A 96 0.75 -8.28 -4.93
C VAL A 96 0.73 -9.63 -4.23
N ILE A 97 1.79 -10.43 -4.37
CA ILE A 97 1.92 -11.75 -3.75
C ILE A 97 1.86 -11.63 -2.23
N ALA A 98 2.64 -10.70 -1.65
CA ALA A 98 2.66 -10.46 -0.22
C ALA A 98 1.27 -10.13 0.33
N GLY A 99 0.54 -9.23 -0.32
CA GLY A 99 -0.80 -8.83 0.08
C GLY A 99 -1.83 -9.95 0.00
N ILE A 100 -1.74 -10.84 -0.99
CA ILE A 100 -2.59 -12.03 -1.12
C ILE A 100 -2.21 -13.07 -0.07
N TRP A 101 -0.91 -13.40 0.04
CA TRP A 101 -0.41 -14.38 0.98
C TRP A 101 -0.71 -13.99 2.44
N ALA A 102 -0.60 -12.70 2.77
CA ALA A 102 -0.89 -12.21 4.12
C ALA A 102 -2.35 -12.45 4.57
N ARG A 103 -3.29 -12.59 3.65
CA ARG A 103 -4.68 -12.98 3.97
C ARG A 103 -4.83 -14.48 4.26
N LEU A 104 -3.93 -15.31 3.74
CA LEU A 104 -3.97 -16.77 3.87
C LEU A 104 -3.11 -17.25 5.05
N ALA A 105 -1.89 -16.69 5.14
CA ALA A 105 -0.89 -17.05 6.14
C ALA A 105 -0.05 -15.81 6.49
N PRO A 106 -0.56 -14.89 7.35
CA PRO A 106 0.03 -13.57 7.61
C PRO A 106 1.50 -13.64 8.04
N LYS A 107 1.81 -14.57 8.96
CA LYS A 107 3.18 -14.73 9.45
C LYS A 107 4.15 -15.20 8.37
N ALA A 108 3.76 -16.21 7.57
CA ALA A 108 4.61 -16.71 6.51
C ALA A 108 4.87 -15.66 5.42
N ALA A 109 3.86 -14.86 5.08
CA ALA A 109 4.00 -13.75 4.16
C ALA A 109 4.97 -12.68 4.69
N ALA A 110 4.88 -12.34 5.98
CA ALA A 110 5.76 -11.36 6.60
C ALA A 110 7.22 -11.88 6.72
N GLU A 111 7.40 -13.14 7.07
CA GLU A 111 8.73 -13.79 7.11
C GLU A 111 9.38 -13.83 5.72
N TRP A 112 8.61 -14.17 4.69
CA TRP A 112 9.07 -14.14 3.31
C TRP A 112 9.45 -12.73 2.88
N ALA A 113 8.55 -11.77 3.05
CA ALA A 113 8.79 -10.38 2.64
C ALA A 113 10.00 -9.75 3.34
N ALA A 114 10.23 -10.08 4.62
CA ALA A 114 11.38 -9.59 5.38
C ALA A 114 12.72 -10.21 4.94
N ALA A 115 12.69 -11.37 4.28
CA ALA A 115 13.88 -12.06 3.77
C ALA A 115 14.27 -11.65 2.34
N LEU A 116 13.42 -10.90 1.64
CA LEU A 116 13.66 -10.45 0.28
C LEU A 116 14.82 -9.44 0.19
N PRO A 117 15.48 -9.31 -0.99
CA PRO A 117 16.34 -8.16 -1.29
C PRO A 117 15.61 -6.83 -1.14
N ASP A 118 16.37 -5.76 -0.85
CA ASP A 118 15.83 -4.44 -0.50
C ASP A 118 14.85 -3.86 -1.52
N ASP A 119 15.11 -4.04 -2.81
CA ASP A 119 14.25 -3.59 -3.90
C ASP A 119 12.90 -4.29 -3.91
N LEU A 120 12.86 -5.60 -3.73
CA LEU A 120 11.60 -6.37 -3.62
C LEU A 120 10.89 -6.14 -2.29
N GLN A 121 11.63 -5.87 -1.21
CA GLN A 121 11.08 -5.52 0.09
C GLN A 121 10.23 -4.25 0.07
N GLU A 122 10.52 -3.31 -0.81
CA GLU A 122 9.88 -2.00 -0.86
C GLU A 122 8.35 -2.10 -0.93
N GLU A 123 7.82 -3.01 -1.73
CA GLU A 123 6.37 -3.23 -1.88
C GLU A 123 5.88 -4.45 -1.07
N ALA A 124 6.70 -5.49 -0.94
CA ALA A 124 6.28 -6.73 -0.31
C ALA A 124 6.13 -6.60 1.21
N LEU A 125 7.10 -5.97 1.89
CA LEU A 125 7.06 -5.89 3.35
C LEU A 125 5.91 -5.03 3.88
N PRO A 126 5.64 -3.83 3.34
CA PRO A 126 4.45 -3.05 3.69
C PRO A 126 3.14 -3.83 3.51
N ALA A 127 2.99 -4.53 2.38
CA ALA A 127 1.79 -5.30 2.07
C ALA A 127 1.61 -6.49 3.04
N ALA A 128 2.67 -7.23 3.33
CA ALA A 128 2.64 -8.36 4.26
C ALA A 128 2.35 -7.91 5.70
N ILE A 129 3.03 -6.88 6.19
CA ILE A 129 2.82 -6.34 7.54
C ILE A 129 1.43 -5.74 7.68
N GLY A 130 0.95 -5.01 6.67
CA GLY A 130 -0.43 -4.51 6.63
C GLY A 130 -1.44 -5.65 6.72
N GLY A 131 -1.26 -6.71 5.96
CA GLY A 131 -2.12 -7.90 6.03
C GLY A 131 -2.05 -8.62 7.37
N MET A 132 -0.86 -8.75 7.95
CA MET A 132 -0.67 -9.32 9.29
C MET A 132 -1.35 -8.47 10.37
N ALA A 133 -1.20 -7.14 10.30
CA ALA A 133 -1.83 -6.21 11.24
C ALA A 133 -3.37 -6.17 11.11
N ALA A 134 -3.90 -6.41 9.91
CA ALA A 134 -5.34 -6.53 9.71
C ALA A 134 -5.92 -7.80 10.38
N ALA A 135 -5.14 -8.88 10.44
CA ALA A 135 -5.52 -10.12 11.09
C ALA A 135 -5.29 -10.09 12.61
N ASP A 136 -4.11 -9.65 13.04
CA ASP A 136 -3.70 -9.55 14.43
C ASP A 136 -2.66 -8.42 14.62
N PRO A 137 -3.09 -7.23 15.06
CA PRO A 137 -2.19 -6.10 15.25
C PRO A 137 -1.09 -6.35 16.29
N LEU A 138 -1.37 -7.15 17.32
CA LEU A 138 -0.38 -7.43 18.36
C LEU A 138 0.70 -8.40 17.86
N ALA A 139 0.32 -9.41 17.08
CA ALA A 139 1.28 -10.28 16.43
C ALA A 139 2.15 -9.51 15.41
N ALA A 140 1.55 -8.58 14.64
CA ALA A 140 2.28 -7.72 13.72
C ALA A 140 3.26 -6.79 14.46
N ARG A 141 2.87 -6.24 15.60
CA ARG A 141 3.76 -5.46 16.47
C ARG A 141 4.97 -6.27 16.94
N LEU A 142 4.73 -7.47 17.46
CA LEU A 142 5.82 -8.35 17.92
C LEU A 142 6.76 -8.72 16.76
N PHE A 143 6.22 -8.95 15.57
CA PHE A 143 7.03 -9.20 14.38
C PHE A 143 7.87 -7.97 14.01
N PHE A 144 7.27 -6.78 14.01
CA PHE A 144 7.94 -5.51 13.76
C PHE A 144 9.10 -5.27 14.75
N GLU A 145 8.88 -5.52 16.04
CA GLU A 145 9.91 -5.38 17.08
C GLU A 145 11.11 -6.32 16.86
N GLY A 146 10.91 -7.44 16.17
CA GLY A 146 11.95 -8.41 15.79
C GLY A 146 12.60 -8.16 14.42
N LEU A 147 12.16 -7.17 13.64
CA LEU A 147 12.74 -6.89 12.33
C LEU A 147 14.18 -6.38 12.45
N PRO A 148 15.10 -6.95 11.66
CA PRO A 148 16.48 -6.49 11.61
C PRO A 148 16.60 -5.22 10.76
N GLY A 149 17.44 -4.28 11.22
CA GLY A 149 17.77 -3.07 10.45
C GLY A 149 16.71 -1.97 10.45
N GLU A 150 17.17 -0.77 10.17
CA GLU A 150 16.32 0.43 10.17
C GLU A 150 15.41 0.48 8.94
N ASP A 151 15.90 0.05 7.77
CA ASP A 151 15.16 0.11 6.51
C ASP A 151 13.92 -0.79 6.52
N ALA A 152 14.04 -2.03 6.98
CA ALA A 152 12.90 -2.94 7.12
C ALA A 152 11.85 -2.40 8.11
N ARG A 153 12.30 -1.82 9.22
CA ARG A 153 11.42 -1.20 10.22
C ARG A 153 10.73 0.05 9.65
N ALA A 154 11.46 0.89 8.90
CA ALA A 154 10.88 2.08 8.25
C ALA A 154 9.79 1.72 7.25
N ARG A 155 9.97 0.62 6.48
CA ARG A 155 8.94 0.13 5.54
C ARG A 155 7.70 -0.45 6.24
N ALA A 156 7.87 -1.03 7.42
CA ALA A 156 6.83 -1.77 8.14
C ALA A 156 5.97 -0.90 9.08
N VAL A 157 6.54 0.17 9.64
CA VAL A 157 5.93 0.91 10.76
C VAL A 157 4.62 1.60 10.40
N ALA A 158 4.56 2.30 9.27
CA ALA A 158 3.36 3.04 8.85
C ALA A 158 2.20 2.11 8.43
N PRO A 159 2.41 1.03 7.64
CA PRO A 159 1.38 0.03 7.35
C PRO A 159 0.82 -0.64 8.61
N LEU A 160 1.67 -1.00 9.56
CA LEU A 160 1.24 -1.55 10.85
C LEU A 160 0.32 -0.57 11.59
N ALA A 161 0.78 0.67 11.78
CA ALA A 161 0.03 1.70 12.47
C ALA A 161 -1.32 1.99 11.79
N ALA A 162 -1.32 2.10 10.47
CA ALA A 162 -2.51 2.36 9.67
C ALA A 162 -3.56 1.24 9.80
N GLN A 163 -3.14 -0.02 9.71
CA GLN A 163 -4.09 -1.13 9.85
C GLN A 163 -4.59 -1.31 11.28
N TRP A 164 -3.72 -1.15 12.26
CA TRP A 164 -4.14 -1.20 13.68
C TRP A 164 -5.13 -0.07 14.00
N ALA A 165 -4.96 1.11 13.43
CA ALA A 165 -5.88 2.23 13.60
C ALA A 165 -7.31 1.97 13.09
N ARG A 166 -7.52 0.97 12.23
CA ARG A 166 -8.86 0.57 11.76
C ARG A 166 -9.69 -0.12 12.85
N THR A 167 -9.02 -0.80 13.78
CA THR A 167 -9.67 -1.60 14.85
C THR A 167 -9.57 -0.91 16.20
N ASP A 168 -8.40 -0.37 16.53
CA ASP A 168 -8.15 0.35 17.79
C ASP A 168 -7.15 1.49 17.57
N PRO A 169 -7.61 2.66 17.11
CA PRO A 169 -6.74 3.80 16.86
C PRO A 169 -6.08 4.34 18.14
N SER A 170 -6.73 4.16 19.30
CA SER A 170 -6.17 4.61 20.58
C SER A 170 -4.97 3.78 21.00
N ALA A 171 -5.07 2.46 20.93
CA ALA A 171 -3.94 1.57 21.22
C ALA A 171 -2.80 1.74 20.22
N ALA A 172 -3.12 1.88 18.92
CA ALA A 172 -2.14 2.18 17.87
C ALA A 172 -1.41 3.50 18.15
N GLY A 173 -2.14 4.54 18.59
CA GLY A 173 -1.59 5.84 18.94
C GLY A 173 -0.63 5.79 20.13
N VAL A 174 -1.00 5.06 21.19
CA VAL A 174 -0.11 4.84 22.34
C VAL A 174 1.17 4.11 21.92
N TRP A 175 1.06 3.05 21.13
CA TRP A 175 2.22 2.34 20.62
C TRP A 175 3.11 3.24 19.74
N ALA A 176 2.53 3.94 18.77
CA ALA A 176 3.25 4.81 17.85
C ALA A 176 4.02 5.93 18.58
N SER A 177 3.42 6.53 19.61
CA SER A 177 4.05 7.59 20.42
C SER A 177 5.21 7.09 21.29
N ASN A 178 5.31 5.79 21.53
CA ASN A 178 6.37 5.17 22.34
C ASN A 178 7.44 4.44 21.50
N LEU A 179 7.46 4.60 20.19
CA LEU A 179 8.52 4.06 19.33
C LEU A 179 9.87 4.73 19.66
N SER A 180 10.95 4.01 19.37
CA SER A 180 12.28 4.39 19.85
C SER A 180 12.92 5.55 19.10
N THR A 181 12.58 5.71 17.81
CA THR A 181 13.15 6.75 16.97
C THR A 181 12.10 7.77 16.54
N PRO A 182 12.49 9.06 16.40
CA PRO A 182 11.58 10.10 15.92
C PRO A 182 11.01 9.79 14.51
N GLU A 183 11.81 9.15 13.67
CA GLU A 183 11.44 8.78 12.29
C GLU A 183 10.34 7.72 12.30
N GLU A 184 10.50 6.66 13.10
CA GLU A 184 9.46 5.64 13.27
C GLU A 184 8.18 6.24 13.87
N GLN A 185 8.30 7.11 14.89
CA GLN A 185 7.16 7.82 15.47
C GLN A 185 6.42 8.64 14.41
N ALA A 186 7.15 9.42 13.62
CA ALA A 186 6.58 10.28 12.59
C ALA A 186 5.83 9.45 11.55
N ALA A 187 6.45 8.38 11.03
CA ALA A 187 5.84 7.51 10.03
C ALA A 187 4.61 6.76 10.57
N ALA A 188 4.68 6.23 11.81
CA ALA A 188 3.56 5.56 12.45
C ALA A 188 2.38 6.51 12.70
N LEU A 189 2.65 7.69 13.25
CA LEU A 189 1.62 8.68 13.57
C LEU A 189 0.97 9.26 12.30
N ALA A 190 1.72 9.42 11.22
CA ALA A 190 1.17 9.81 9.91
C ALA A 190 0.25 8.72 9.35
N GLY A 191 0.69 7.46 9.31
CA GLY A 191 -0.10 6.33 8.80
C GLY A 191 -1.39 6.12 9.58
N LEU A 192 -1.30 6.13 10.92
CA LEU A 192 -2.43 6.06 11.83
C LEU A 192 -3.42 7.22 11.58
N THR A 193 -2.92 8.47 11.55
CA THR A 193 -3.76 9.65 11.36
C THR A 193 -4.49 9.60 10.03
N THR A 194 -3.79 9.23 8.95
CA THR A 194 -4.40 9.07 7.63
C THR A 194 -5.60 8.13 7.67
N THR A 195 -5.46 6.99 8.32
CA THR A 195 -6.54 5.99 8.43
C THR A 195 -7.65 6.46 9.37
N TRP A 196 -7.31 6.99 10.53
CA TRP A 196 -8.31 7.48 11.50
C TRP A 196 -9.16 8.62 10.94
N MET A 197 -8.55 9.55 10.22
CA MET A 197 -9.25 10.65 9.55
C MET A 197 -10.27 10.18 8.48
N GLN A 198 -10.14 8.96 7.94
CA GLN A 198 -11.11 8.39 7.01
C GLN A 198 -12.36 7.87 7.71
N HIS A 199 -12.25 7.45 8.98
CA HIS A 199 -13.32 6.81 9.73
C HIS A 199 -13.97 7.74 10.75
N ASP A 200 -13.19 8.49 11.49
CA ASP A 200 -13.65 9.45 12.50
C ASP A 200 -12.74 10.68 12.55
N PRO A 201 -12.93 11.65 11.64
CA PRO A 201 -12.10 12.84 11.57
C PRO A 201 -12.22 13.73 12.82
N GLY A 202 -13.35 13.69 13.52
CA GLY A 202 -13.57 14.48 14.73
C GLY A 202 -12.65 14.04 15.87
N THR A 203 -12.71 12.76 16.22
CA THR A 203 -11.87 12.19 17.29
C THR A 203 -10.39 12.20 16.90
N ALA A 204 -10.07 11.90 15.62
CA ALA A 204 -8.70 11.96 15.12
C ALA A 204 -8.07 13.35 15.27
N SER A 205 -8.80 14.41 14.88
CA SER A 205 -8.33 15.80 15.02
C SER A 205 -8.11 16.20 16.49
N GLN A 206 -9.02 15.79 17.38
CA GLN A 206 -8.87 16.02 18.82
C GLN A 206 -7.62 15.31 19.37
N TRP A 207 -7.38 14.11 18.95
CA TRP A 207 -6.22 13.33 19.37
C TRP A 207 -4.91 13.97 18.88
N VAL A 208 -4.81 14.34 17.58
CA VAL A 208 -3.65 15.04 17.01
C VAL A 208 -3.36 16.34 17.75
N LYS A 209 -4.39 17.09 18.13
CA LYS A 209 -4.24 18.33 18.91
C LYS A 209 -3.50 18.09 20.23
N ASN A 210 -3.76 16.95 20.88
CA ASN A 210 -3.22 16.60 22.20
C ASN A 210 -1.87 15.88 22.15
N LEU A 211 -1.33 15.58 20.96
CA LEU A 211 0.02 15.02 20.84
C LEU A 211 1.07 16.00 21.40
N GLU A 212 2.15 15.45 21.93
CA GLU A 212 3.34 16.23 22.29
C GLU A 212 3.97 16.86 21.05
N ALA A 213 4.51 18.08 21.21
CA ALA A 213 5.18 18.77 20.12
C ALA A 213 6.43 18.01 19.67
N GLY A 214 6.67 17.97 18.37
CA GLY A 214 7.82 17.29 17.76
C GLY A 214 7.49 16.70 16.40
N ALA A 215 8.46 16.01 15.80
CA ALA A 215 8.36 15.45 14.45
C ALA A 215 7.14 14.53 14.27
N GLY A 216 6.79 13.76 15.28
CA GLY A 216 5.60 12.88 15.25
C GLY A 216 4.28 13.65 15.14
N LYS A 217 4.12 14.73 15.91
CA LYS A 217 2.95 15.60 15.81
C LYS A 217 2.91 16.33 14.47
N ASP A 218 4.05 16.82 14.01
CA ASP A 218 4.15 17.52 12.73
C ASP A 218 3.76 16.60 11.56
N ALA A 219 4.21 15.33 11.58
CA ALA A 219 3.82 14.32 10.60
C ALA A 219 2.32 13.98 10.68
N ALA A 220 1.76 13.87 11.88
CA ALA A 220 0.32 13.67 12.07
C ALA A 220 -0.51 14.86 11.55
N ILE A 221 -0.05 16.10 11.76
CA ILE A 221 -0.71 17.29 11.21
C ILE A 221 -0.61 17.30 9.69
N ALA A 222 0.54 16.97 9.10
CA ALA A 222 0.71 16.86 7.66
C ALA A 222 -0.27 15.83 7.05
N ALA A 223 -0.42 14.67 7.68
CA ALA A 223 -1.40 13.67 7.28
C ALA A 223 -2.85 14.18 7.42
N LEU A 224 -3.17 14.88 8.50
CA LEU A 224 -4.49 15.45 8.77
C LEU A 224 -4.89 16.47 7.70
N VAL A 225 -4.02 17.41 7.34
CA VAL A 225 -4.34 18.46 6.35
C VAL A 225 -4.51 17.93 4.93
N THR A 226 -3.95 16.77 4.63
CA THR A 226 -4.12 16.07 3.36
C THR A 226 -5.39 15.23 3.30
N ALA A 227 -6.02 14.93 4.44
CA ALA A 227 -7.26 14.15 4.50
C ALA A 227 -8.40 14.84 3.76
N LYS A 228 -9.26 14.05 3.10
CA LYS A 228 -10.37 14.56 2.28
C LYS A 228 -11.32 15.47 3.06
N SER A 229 -11.59 15.15 4.34
CA SER A 229 -12.47 15.91 5.23
C SER A 229 -11.97 17.34 5.50
N ILE A 230 -10.65 17.53 5.63
CA ILE A 230 -10.02 18.83 5.87
C ILE A 230 -9.65 19.51 4.54
N ARG A 231 -9.28 18.76 3.52
CA ARG A 231 -8.92 19.31 2.20
C ARG A 231 -10.07 20.11 1.54
N ASN A 232 -11.31 19.84 1.91
CA ASN A 232 -12.47 20.59 1.46
C ASN A 232 -12.70 21.90 2.25
N ASP A 233 -11.94 22.11 3.35
CA ASP A 233 -11.91 23.34 4.16
C ASP A 233 -10.45 23.81 4.24
N PRO A 234 -9.98 24.55 3.22
CA PRO A 234 -8.59 24.97 3.13
C PRO A 234 -8.21 25.99 4.22
N GLU A 235 -9.18 26.73 4.78
CA GLU A 235 -8.94 27.62 5.91
C GLU A 235 -8.63 26.82 7.19
N ALA A 236 -9.37 25.75 7.45
CA ALA A 236 -9.07 24.83 8.55
C ALA A 236 -7.74 24.11 8.32
N ALA A 237 -7.46 23.67 7.08
CA ALA A 237 -6.17 23.07 6.72
C ALA A 237 -5.00 24.03 7.00
N LEU A 238 -5.14 25.31 6.62
CA LEU A 238 -4.14 26.34 6.85
C LEU A 238 -3.93 26.60 8.35
N ALA A 239 -5.01 26.63 9.13
CA ALA A 239 -4.93 26.80 10.58
C ALA A 239 -4.13 25.65 11.23
N TRP A 240 -4.34 24.42 10.80
CA TRP A 240 -3.56 23.25 11.24
C TRP A 240 -2.11 23.32 10.80
N ALA A 241 -1.84 23.56 9.51
CA ALA A 241 -0.48 23.62 8.98
C ALA A 241 0.41 24.63 9.72
N ARG A 242 -0.17 25.78 10.11
CA ARG A 242 0.54 26.82 10.90
C ARG A 242 0.95 26.38 12.30
N THR A 243 0.44 25.27 12.82
CA THR A 243 0.83 24.70 14.12
C THR A 243 2.00 23.74 14.04
N ILE A 244 2.50 23.42 12.86
CA ILE A 244 3.68 22.58 12.63
C ILE A 244 4.91 23.30 13.19
N SER A 245 5.72 22.55 13.97
CA SER A 245 6.91 23.06 14.61
C SER A 245 8.07 23.22 13.63
N ASP A 246 8.23 22.25 12.71
CA ASP A 246 9.22 22.30 11.65
C ASP A 246 8.90 23.42 10.65
N SER A 247 9.84 24.39 10.50
CA SER A 247 9.63 25.56 9.66
C SER A 247 9.51 25.21 8.17
N ASP A 248 10.31 24.27 7.68
CA ASP A 248 10.38 23.96 6.26
C ASP A 248 9.11 23.21 5.83
N VAL A 249 8.68 22.25 6.64
CA VAL A 249 7.40 21.53 6.45
C VAL A 249 6.21 22.48 6.54
N ARG A 250 6.19 23.33 7.57
CA ARG A 250 5.14 24.33 7.77
C ARG A 250 5.01 25.28 6.58
N ASP A 251 6.13 25.88 6.17
CA ASP A 251 6.15 26.90 5.13
C ASP A 251 5.79 26.29 3.75
N SER A 252 6.24 25.06 3.46
CA SER A 252 5.86 24.33 2.26
C SER A 252 4.35 24.04 2.23
N LEU A 253 3.80 23.46 3.29
CA LEU A 253 2.37 23.12 3.34
C LEU A 253 1.49 24.36 3.35
N THR A 254 1.86 25.42 4.07
CA THR A 254 1.08 26.66 4.07
C THR A 254 1.07 27.32 2.69
N ALA A 255 2.19 27.35 1.98
CA ALA A 255 2.27 27.91 0.62
C ALA A 255 1.37 27.14 -0.35
N ASP A 256 1.37 25.80 -0.30
CA ASP A 256 0.51 24.94 -1.14
C ASP A 256 -0.99 25.19 -0.86
N ILE A 257 -1.35 25.28 0.41
CA ILE A 257 -2.75 25.51 0.80
C ILE A 257 -3.20 26.92 0.39
N GLU A 258 -2.38 27.95 0.63
CA GLU A 258 -2.67 29.33 0.21
C GLU A 258 -2.78 29.48 -1.30
N GLN A 259 -1.97 28.72 -2.07
CA GLN A 259 -2.13 28.67 -3.52
C GLN A 259 -3.48 28.10 -3.93
N LYS A 260 -3.94 27.03 -3.29
CA LYS A 260 -5.26 26.43 -3.54
C LYS A 260 -6.41 27.39 -3.21
N ILE A 261 -6.29 28.14 -2.10
CA ILE A 261 -7.26 29.18 -1.71
C ILE A 261 -7.31 30.26 -2.82
N ARG A 262 -6.17 30.81 -3.23
CA ARG A 262 -6.10 31.81 -4.31
C ARG A 262 -6.72 31.32 -5.61
N LEU A 263 -6.44 30.08 -6.01
CA LEU A 263 -7.02 29.48 -7.23
C LEU A 263 -8.53 29.34 -7.12
N ARG A 264 -9.05 28.88 -5.97
CA ARG A 264 -10.50 28.78 -5.72
C ARG A 264 -11.18 30.15 -5.84
N ASP A 265 -10.60 31.19 -5.21
CA ASP A 265 -11.18 32.55 -5.15
C ASP A 265 -11.02 33.30 -6.49
N SER A 266 -10.18 32.83 -7.41
CA SER A 266 -10.01 33.37 -8.75
C SER A 266 -10.97 32.78 -9.80
N LEU A 267 -11.71 31.71 -9.45
CA LEU A 267 -12.73 31.13 -10.33
C LEU A 267 -14.01 31.99 -10.25
N PRO A 268 -14.60 32.37 -11.42
CA PRO A 268 -15.79 33.23 -11.49
C PRO A 268 -17.05 32.55 -10.94
#